data_5d050a3ca68004a6a42ace12b1b6d80d
#
_entry.id   5d050a3ca68004a6a42ace12b1b6d80d
#
_cell.length_a   1.000
_cell.length_b   1.000
_cell.length_c   1.000
_cell.angle_alpha   90.00
_cell.angle_beta   90.00
_cell.angle_gamma   90.00
#
_symmetry.space_group_name_H-M   'P 1'
#
loop_
_entity.id
_entity.type
_entity.pdbx_description
1 polymer ?
#
loop_
_entity_poly.entity_id
_entity_poly.type
_entity_poly.pdbx_seq_one_letter_code
_entity_poly.pdbx_strand_id
1 'polypeptide(L)'
;MRSYKVLSKQSFVEGDYNLIPLRNEDRYQIMDWRNEQIFHLRQLELLTKEKQDFYFTNVIDKLFDQDLPKQILFSFLKDNECIGYGGLVHINWKDMNAEVSLVLNAEFNNHFFIETWTKYLSLLKTIAFKDLNLYKIFTYAFDIRPKLYKALENSGFNEESRLKEHCNINGKFLDVVY
;
A
#
# COMPACT_ATOMS: atom_id res chain seq x y z
N MET A 1 13.15 -10.57 13.33
CA MET A 1 12.11 -10.22 12.34
C MET A 1 11.20 -9.19 12.98
N ARG A 2 10.86 -8.09 12.32
CA ARG A 2 9.89 -7.11 12.85
C ARG A 2 8.52 -7.75 12.95
N SER A 3 7.73 -7.36 13.97
CA SER A 3 6.39 -7.90 14.19
C SER A 3 5.44 -6.81 14.66
N TYR A 4 4.28 -6.71 14.04
CA TYR A 4 3.22 -5.82 14.50
C TYR A 4 2.48 -6.45 15.69
N LYS A 5 2.42 -5.75 16.80
CA LYS A 5 1.72 -6.19 18.01
C LYS A 5 0.23 -6.46 17.75
N VAL A 6 -0.38 -5.71 16.85
CA VAL A 6 -1.81 -5.80 16.50
C VAL A 6 -2.17 -7.01 15.63
N LEU A 7 -1.19 -7.66 14.99
CA LEU A 7 -1.43 -8.80 14.09
C LEU A 7 -1.27 -10.15 14.82
N SER A 8 -2.20 -11.07 14.57
CA SER A 8 -2.14 -12.44 15.14
C SER A 8 -1.00 -13.26 14.53
N LYS A 9 -0.59 -12.95 13.28
CA LYS A 9 0.54 -13.56 12.57
C LYS A 9 1.27 -12.55 11.71
N GLN A 10 2.52 -12.87 11.35
CA GLN A 10 3.42 -11.92 10.70
C GLN A 10 3.77 -12.33 9.25
N SER A 11 3.10 -13.33 8.70
CA SER A 11 3.29 -13.77 7.32
C SER A 11 1.96 -14.24 6.75
N PHE A 12 1.62 -13.73 5.57
CA PHE A 12 0.38 -14.02 4.86
C PHE A 12 0.75 -14.44 3.45
N VAL A 13 0.54 -15.74 3.14
CA VAL A 13 1.03 -16.39 1.92
C VAL A 13 -0.13 -16.79 1.01
N GLU A 14 0.03 -16.57 -0.30
CA GLU A 14 -0.83 -17.10 -1.35
C GLU A 14 0.02 -17.50 -2.57
N GLY A 15 0.25 -18.79 -2.74
CA GLY A 15 1.16 -19.30 -3.76
C GLY A 15 2.60 -18.88 -3.50
N ASP A 16 3.23 -18.24 -4.46
CA ASP A 16 4.57 -17.68 -4.41
C ASP A 16 4.61 -16.25 -3.85
N TYR A 17 3.45 -15.66 -3.53
CA TYR A 17 3.34 -14.33 -2.96
C TYR A 17 3.23 -14.34 -1.44
N ASN A 18 3.86 -13.36 -0.79
CA ASN A 18 3.85 -13.21 0.66
C ASN A 18 3.82 -11.74 1.08
N LEU A 19 3.01 -11.41 2.09
CA LEU A 19 3.07 -10.14 2.83
C LEU A 19 3.69 -10.40 4.20
N ILE A 20 4.80 -9.72 4.48
CA ILE A 20 5.46 -9.73 5.78
C ILE A 20 5.66 -8.30 6.29
N PRO A 21 5.77 -8.07 7.59
CA PRO A 21 6.04 -6.72 8.13
C PRO A 21 7.18 -6.04 7.40
N LEU A 22 7.00 -4.76 7.11
CA LEU A 22 7.93 -3.98 6.29
C LEU A 22 9.38 -4.15 6.74
N ARG A 23 10.23 -4.69 5.86
CA ARG A 23 11.63 -5.00 6.15
C ARG A 23 12.49 -3.73 6.07
N ASN A 24 13.49 -3.65 6.92
CA ASN A 24 14.41 -2.53 6.91
C ASN A 24 15.36 -2.52 5.71
N GLU A 25 15.74 -3.71 5.24
CA GLU A 25 16.58 -3.88 4.05
C GLU A 25 15.96 -3.34 2.76
N ASP A 26 14.63 -3.30 2.67
CA ASP A 26 13.92 -2.84 1.47
C ASP A 26 13.84 -1.30 1.36
N ARG A 27 14.25 -0.54 2.39
CA ARG A 27 13.97 0.90 2.50
C ARG A 27 14.47 1.74 1.33
N TYR A 28 15.65 1.45 0.80
CA TYR A 28 16.21 2.24 -0.29
C TYR A 28 15.61 1.86 -1.64
N GLN A 29 15.32 0.58 -1.85
CA GLN A 29 14.60 0.11 -3.02
C GLN A 29 13.19 0.73 -3.07
N ILE A 30 12.51 0.80 -1.95
CA ILE A 30 11.23 1.50 -1.80
C ILE A 30 11.36 2.99 -2.13
N MET A 31 12.41 3.64 -1.66
CA MET A 31 12.70 5.05 -1.98
C MET A 31 12.81 5.25 -3.50
N ASP A 32 13.57 4.39 -4.17
CA ASP A 32 13.77 4.46 -5.62
C ASP A 32 12.44 4.28 -6.37
N TRP A 33 11.65 3.26 -6.03
CA TRP A 33 10.34 3.04 -6.63
C TRP A 33 9.37 4.21 -6.42
N ARG A 34 9.39 4.83 -5.24
CA ARG A 34 8.57 6.01 -4.97
C ARG A 34 8.99 7.21 -5.79
N ASN A 35 10.28 7.40 -5.96
CA ASN A 35 10.82 8.51 -6.76
C ASN A 35 10.52 8.33 -8.25
N GLU A 36 10.60 7.12 -8.77
CA GLU A 36 10.22 6.80 -10.15
C GLU A 36 8.73 7.02 -10.41
N GLN A 37 7.88 6.83 -9.40
CA GLN A 37 6.42 6.84 -9.52
C GLN A 37 5.77 8.06 -8.87
N ILE A 38 6.52 9.12 -8.62
CA ILE A 38 6.06 10.34 -7.94
C ILE A 38 4.80 10.96 -8.59
N PHE A 39 4.61 10.76 -9.90
CA PHE A 39 3.52 11.32 -10.68
C PHE A 39 2.12 10.84 -10.26
N HIS A 40 2.01 9.73 -9.54
CA HIS A 40 0.72 9.22 -9.04
C HIS A 40 0.69 9.03 -7.52
N LEU A 41 1.75 9.45 -6.84
CA LEU A 41 1.81 9.42 -5.38
C LEU A 41 1.54 10.81 -4.81
N ARG A 42 1.05 10.88 -3.58
CA ARG A 42 0.91 12.14 -2.83
C ARG A 42 2.26 12.59 -2.26
N GLN A 43 3.29 12.56 -3.09
CA GLN A 43 4.66 12.91 -2.75
C GLN A 43 5.03 14.22 -3.45
N LEU A 44 5.45 15.22 -2.69
CA LEU A 44 5.71 16.56 -3.20
C LEU A 44 7.12 16.73 -3.77
N GLU A 45 8.07 15.92 -3.32
CA GLU A 45 9.48 16.01 -3.69
C GLU A 45 10.14 14.63 -3.71
N LEU A 46 11.31 14.54 -4.33
CA LEU A 46 12.11 13.31 -4.32
C LEU A 46 12.59 13.01 -2.89
N LEU A 47 12.53 11.74 -2.54
CA LEU A 47 13.10 11.23 -1.29
C LEU A 47 14.61 11.10 -1.44
N THR A 48 15.34 11.49 -0.39
CA THR A 48 16.76 11.20 -0.22
C THR A 48 16.95 10.06 0.77
N LYS A 49 18.17 9.50 0.83
CA LYS A 49 18.50 8.45 1.81
C LYS A 49 18.27 8.92 3.24
N GLU A 50 18.67 10.15 3.55
CA GLU A 50 18.49 10.76 4.89
C GLU A 50 17.00 10.86 5.28
N LYS A 51 16.15 11.33 4.34
CA LYS A 51 14.70 11.40 4.56
C LYS A 51 14.09 10.02 4.74
N GLN A 52 14.54 9.05 3.96
CA GLN A 52 14.08 7.66 4.04
C GLN A 52 14.50 7.00 5.36
N ASP A 53 15.75 7.18 5.78
CA ASP A 53 16.25 6.68 7.05
C ASP A 53 15.51 7.33 8.24
N PHE A 54 15.30 8.64 8.17
CA PHE A 54 14.52 9.35 9.18
C PHE A 54 13.08 8.80 9.29
N TYR A 55 12.42 8.57 8.14
CA TYR A 55 11.07 8.02 8.11
C TYR A 55 11.02 6.61 8.69
N PHE A 56 11.97 5.74 8.33
CA PHE A 56 12.01 4.38 8.87
C PHE A 56 12.24 4.38 10.38
N THR A 57 13.20 5.15 10.86
CA THR A 57 13.53 5.20 12.30
C THR A 57 12.44 5.88 13.14
N ASN A 58 11.88 6.98 12.66
CA ASN A 58 10.99 7.81 13.47
C ASN A 58 9.50 7.52 13.29
N VAL A 59 9.12 6.88 12.18
CA VAL A 59 7.73 6.52 11.89
C VAL A 59 7.57 5.01 11.85
N ILE A 60 8.24 4.32 10.93
CA ILE A 60 8.01 2.89 10.70
C ILE A 60 8.34 2.04 11.93
N ASP A 61 9.51 2.25 12.54
CA ASP A 61 9.94 1.45 13.70
C ASP A 61 8.97 1.57 14.89
N LYS A 62 8.31 2.71 15.02
CA LYS A 62 7.35 2.95 16.11
C LYS A 62 5.99 2.31 15.90
N LEU A 63 5.66 1.89 14.67
CA LEU A 63 4.35 1.28 14.37
C LEU A 63 4.24 -0.14 14.94
N PHE A 64 5.34 -0.84 15.06
CA PHE A 64 5.35 -2.26 15.43
C PHE A 64 4.85 -2.50 16.85
N ASP A 65 5.14 -1.59 17.78
CA ASP A 65 4.81 -1.70 19.20
C ASP A 65 3.45 -1.08 19.58
N GLN A 66 2.76 -0.46 18.60
CA GLN A 66 1.46 0.18 18.86
C GLN A 66 0.33 -0.84 18.89
N ASP A 67 -0.60 -0.67 19.85
CA ASP A 67 -1.83 -1.46 19.90
C ASP A 67 -2.80 -1.10 18.77
N LEU A 68 -2.86 0.17 18.40
CA LEU A 68 -3.74 0.73 17.37
C LEU A 68 -2.94 1.62 16.41
N PRO A 69 -2.05 1.05 15.59
CA PRO A 69 -1.22 1.82 14.66
C PRO A 69 -2.09 2.49 13.59
N LYS A 70 -1.72 3.70 13.18
CA LYS A 70 -2.43 4.41 12.08
C LYS A 70 -2.14 3.85 10.70
N GLN A 71 -1.11 3.02 10.58
CA GLN A 71 -0.78 2.29 9.36
C GLN A 71 -0.08 0.99 9.69
N ILE A 72 -0.29 -0.02 8.84
CA ILE A 72 0.35 -1.33 8.90
C ILE A 72 0.89 -1.59 7.51
N LEU A 73 2.22 -1.57 7.37
CA LEU A 73 2.91 -1.67 6.10
C LEU A 73 3.68 -2.98 5.99
N PHE A 74 3.71 -3.52 4.79
CA PHE A 74 4.32 -4.79 4.46
C PHE A 74 5.32 -4.65 3.33
N SER A 75 6.36 -5.46 3.35
CA SER A 75 7.09 -5.84 2.15
C SER A 75 6.26 -6.88 1.42
N PHE A 76 6.00 -6.65 0.14
CA PHE A 76 5.31 -7.57 -0.73
C PHE A 76 6.33 -8.38 -1.52
N LEU A 77 6.34 -9.67 -1.29
CA LEU A 77 7.34 -10.59 -1.84
C LEU A 77 6.72 -11.51 -2.89
N LYS A 78 7.52 -11.86 -3.90
CA LYS A 78 7.29 -12.98 -4.81
C LYS A 78 8.57 -13.82 -4.83
N ASP A 79 8.46 -15.13 -4.63
CA ASP A 79 9.62 -16.04 -4.52
C ASP A 79 10.70 -15.54 -3.54
N ASN A 80 10.28 -14.93 -2.41
CA ASN A 80 11.11 -14.27 -1.37
C ASN A 80 11.81 -12.97 -1.80
N GLU A 81 11.67 -12.52 -3.03
CA GLU A 81 12.18 -11.23 -3.49
C GLU A 81 11.15 -10.12 -3.28
N CYS A 82 11.58 -8.93 -2.84
CA CYS A 82 10.70 -7.79 -2.68
C CYS A 82 10.34 -7.19 -4.03
N ILE A 83 9.06 -7.25 -4.38
CA ILE A 83 8.51 -6.71 -5.63
C ILE A 83 7.68 -5.44 -5.43
N GLY A 84 7.40 -5.08 -4.19
CA GLY A 84 6.61 -3.91 -3.83
C GLY A 84 6.49 -3.74 -2.34
N TYR A 85 5.85 -2.66 -1.93
CA TYR A 85 5.46 -2.45 -0.55
C TYR A 85 4.14 -1.71 -0.47
N GLY A 86 3.44 -1.89 0.62
CA GLY A 86 2.16 -1.23 0.86
C GLY A 86 1.49 -1.79 2.10
N GLY A 87 0.20 -1.58 2.23
CA GLY A 87 -0.56 -2.07 3.37
C GLY A 87 -1.84 -1.28 3.58
N LEU A 88 -2.23 -1.19 4.83
CA LEU A 88 -3.36 -0.40 5.29
C LEU A 88 -2.83 0.91 5.88
N VAL A 89 -3.32 2.02 5.38
CA VAL A 89 -2.95 3.38 5.84
C VAL A 89 -4.18 4.14 6.28
N HIS A 90 -4.00 5.24 6.98
CA HIS A 90 -5.11 6.06 7.52
C HIS A 90 -6.15 5.22 8.29
N ILE A 91 -5.68 4.21 9.05
CA ILE A 91 -6.57 3.31 9.76
C ILE A 91 -7.39 4.09 10.79
N ASN A 92 -8.69 4.03 10.66
CA ASN A 92 -9.65 4.55 11.62
C ASN A 92 -10.23 3.39 12.43
N TRP A 93 -9.66 3.15 13.59
CA TRP A 93 -10.06 2.07 14.48
C TRP A 93 -11.44 2.24 15.09
N LYS A 94 -11.95 3.49 15.17
CA LYS A 94 -13.29 3.75 15.66
C LYS A 94 -14.36 3.34 14.62
N ASP A 95 -14.15 3.72 13.37
CA ASP A 95 -15.08 3.45 12.28
C ASP A 95 -14.69 2.17 11.51
N MET A 96 -13.65 1.46 11.97
CA MET A 96 -13.19 0.17 11.46
C MET A 96 -12.94 0.17 9.95
N ASN A 97 -12.27 1.20 9.44
CA ASN A 97 -11.92 1.28 8.02
C ASN A 97 -10.46 1.71 7.79
N ALA A 98 -9.96 1.44 6.59
CA ALA A 98 -8.60 1.80 6.20
C ALA A 98 -8.47 2.01 4.70
N GLU A 99 -7.53 2.86 4.30
CA GLU A 99 -7.12 3.05 2.91
C GLU A 99 -6.07 2.00 2.52
N VAL A 100 -6.22 1.43 1.32
CA VAL A 100 -5.25 0.50 0.73
C VAL A 100 -4.15 1.28 0.02
N SER A 101 -2.90 0.93 0.28
CA SER A 101 -1.73 1.50 -0.39
C SER A 101 -0.87 0.38 -1.00
N LEU A 102 -0.37 0.58 -2.23
CA LEU A 102 0.62 -0.29 -2.87
C LEU A 102 1.48 0.50 -3.86
N VAL A 103 2.78 0.30 -3.77
CA VAL A 103 3.76 0.69 -4.78
C VAL A 103 4.51 -0.58 -5.21
N LEU A 104 4.47 -0.88 -6.50
CA LEU A 104 5.19 -2.00 -7.11
C LEU A 104 6.49 -1.50 -7.74
N ASN A 105 7.46 -2.39 -7.91
CA ASN A 105 8.60 -2.11 -8.76
C ASN A 105 8.17 -1.93 -10.24
N ALA A 106 9.04 -1.36 -11.08
CA ALA A 106 8.72 -1.01 -12.46
C ALA A 106 8.31 -2.22 -13.31
N GLU A 107 8.94 -3.38 -13.13
CA GLU A 107 8.64 -4.59 -13.88
C GLU A 107 7.21 -5.07 -13.64
N PHE A 108 6.84 -5.27 -12.36
CA PHE A 108 5.50 -5.73 -11.99
C PHE A 108 4.44 -4.67 -12.25
N ASN A 109 4.79 -3.39 -12.15
CA ASN A 109 3.88 -2.30 -12.48
C ASN A 109 3.55 -2.23 -13.98
N ASN A 110 4.45 -2.65 -14.86
CA ASN A 110 4.26 -2.58 -16.32
C ASN A 110 3.71 -3.87 -16.92
N HIS A 111 4.24 -5.04 -16.56
CA HIS A 111 3.97 -6.30 -17.24
C HIS A 111 2.95 -7.18 -16.51
N PHE A 112 2.96 -7.20 -15.19
CA PHE A 112 2.14 -8.11 -14.37
C PHE A 112 1.14 -7.37 -13.48
N PHE A 113 0.80 -6.14 -13.81
CA PHE A 113 0.06 -5.21 -12.96
C PHE A 113 -1.24 -5.81 -12.38
N ILE A 114 -2.15 -6.28 -13.24
CA ILE A 114 -3.47 -6.73 -12.80
C ILE A 114 -3.35 -7.97 -11.93
N GLU A 115 -2.56 -8.96 -12.35
CA GLU A 115 -2.32 -10.18 -11.58
C GLU A 115 -1.74 -9.86 -10.20
N THR A 116 -0.65 -9.09 -10.19
CA THR A 116 0.08 -8.74 -8.95
C THR A 116 -0.80 -7.95 -7.97
N TRP A 117 -1.57 -6.97 -8.48
CA TRP A 117 -2.54 -6.24 -7.66
C TRP A 117 -3.63 -7.16 -7.11
N THR A 118 -4.16 -8.07 -7.91
CA THR A 118 -5.20 -9.00 -7.48
C THR A 118 -4.69 -9.93 -6.36
N LYS A 119 -3.45 -10.44 -6.49
CA LYS A 119 -2.80 -11.25 -5.44
C LYS A 119 -2.58 -10.44 -4.16
N TYR A 120 -2.04 -9.24 -4.30
CA TYR A 120 -1.85 -8.33 -3.18
C TYR A 120 -3.16 -8.05 -2.43
N LEU A 121 -4.22 -7.70 -3.16
CA LEU A 121 -5.52 -7.39 -2.57
C LEU A 121 -6.16 -8.61 -1.89
N SER A 122 -5.97 -9.81 -2.42
CA SER A 122 -6.42 -11.06 -1.78
C SER A 122 -5.78 -11.25 -0.40
N LEU A 123 -4.46 -11.11 -0.33
CA LEU A 123 -3.71 -11.18 0.93
C LEU A 123 -4.12 -10.07 1.90
N LEU A 124 -4.21 -8.83 1.40
CA LEU A 124 -4.53 -7.68 2.24
C LEU A 124 -5.95 -7.75 2.80
N LYS A 125 -6.94 -8.24 2.02
CA LYS A 125 -8.30 -8.50 2.51
C LYS A 125 -8.31 -9.54 3.64
N THR A 126 -7.47 -10.56 3.57
CA THR A 126 -7.34 -11.53 4.65
C THR A 126 -6.84 -10.86 5.93
N ILE A 127 -5.86 -9.98 5.83
CA ILE A 127 -5.37 -9.19 6.96
C ILE A 127 -6.46 -8.27 7.50
N ALA A 128 -7.05 -7.46 6.63
CA ALA A 128 -8.02 -6.45 7.02
C ALA A 128 -9.28 -7.05 7.69
N PHE A 129 -9.87 -8.06 7.05
CA PHE A 129 -11.18 -8.56 7.49
C PHE A 129 -11.09 -9.73 8.47
N LYS A 130 -10.08 -10.60 8.36
CA LYS A 130 -10.00 -11.80 9.20
C LYS A 130 -9.07 -11.64 10.40
N ASP A 131 -8.01 -10.82 10.27
CA ASP A 131 -7.05 -10.63 11.35
C ASP A 131 -7.36 -9.38 12.18
N LEU A 132 -7.64 -8.25 11.52
CA LEU A 132 -7.92 -6.96 12.15
C LEU A 132 -9.40 -6.68 12.39
N ASN A 133 -10.32 -7.50 11.84
CA ASN A 133 -11.77 -7.32 11.90
C ASN A 133 -12.25 -5.93 11.39
N LEU A 134 -11.55 -5.31 10.45
CA LEU A 134 -12.03 -4.07 9.85
C LEU A 134 -13.33 -4.31 9.11
N TYR A 135 -14.20 -3.32 9.11
CA TYR A 135 -15.49 -3.36 8.40
C TYR A 135 -15.34 -3.01 6.92
N LYS A 136 -14.43 -2.09 6.58
CA LYS A 136 -14.26 -1.58 5.22
C LYS A 136 -12.80 -1.30 4.90
N ILE A 137 -12.40 -1.60 3.65
CA ILE A 137 -11.18 -1.05 3.06
C ILE A 137 -11.53 -0.33 1.77
N PHE A 138 -10.82 0.74 1.46
CA PHE A 138 -11.07 1.57 0.28
C PHE A 138 -9.76 2.04 -0.36
N THR A 139 -9.84 2.54 -1.58
CA THR A 139 -8.72 3.21 -2.27
C THR A 139 -9.07 4.66 -2.50
N TYR A 140 -8.06 5.52 -2.47
CA TYR A 140 -8.11 6.91 -2.92
C TYR A 140 -7.19 7.01 -4.13
N ALA A 141 -7.74 6.94 -5.33
CA ALA A 141 -6.97 6.85 -6.56
C ALA A 141 -7.17 8.06 -7.46
N PHE A 142 -6.07 8.66 -7.91
CA PHE A 142 -6.12 9.65 -8.99
C PHE A 142 -6.55 8.97 -10.29
N ASP A 143 -7.47 9.58 -11.04
CA ASP A 143 -8.02 9.02 -12.27
C ASP A 143 -7.03 9.10 -13.45
N ILE A 144 -5.88 8.46 -13.28
CA ILE A 144 -4.79 8.38 -14.27
C ILE A 144 -4.30 6.95 -14.52
N ARG A 145 -4.89 5.95 -13.85
CA ARG A 145 -4.42 4.56 -13.87
C ARG A 145 -5.56 3.59 -14.18
N PRO A 146 -6.08 3.54 -15.42
CA PRO A 146 -7.25 2.71 -15.75
C PRO A 146 -7.06 1.20 -15.50
N LYS A 147 -5.83 0.68 -15.57
CA LYS A 147 -5.53 -0.71 -15.20
C LYS A 147 -5.82 -1.01 -13.73
N LEU A 148 -5.75 0.02 -12.85
CA LEU A 148 -6.03 -0.16 -11.42
C LEU A 148 -7.50 -0.51 -11.18
N TYR A 149 -8.42 0.12 -11.91
CA TYR A 149 -9.85 -0.17 -11.77
C TYR A 149 -10.16 -1.62 -12.09
N LYS A 150 -9.55 -2.15 -13.17
CA LYS A 150 -9.71 -3.57 -13.52
C LYS A 150 -9.21 -4.52 -12.42
N ALA A 151 -8.09 -4.21 -11.79
CA ALA A 151 -7.56 -5.01 -10.68
C ALA A 151 -8.46 -4.91 -9.43
N LEU A 152 -8.99 -3.72 -9.13
CA LEU A 152 -9.91 -3.48 -8.02
C LEU A 152 -11.24 -4.23 -8.24
N GLU A 153 -11.86 -4.09 -9.40
CA GLU A 153 -13.10 -4.80 -9.78
C GLU A 153 -12.93 -6.32 -9.69
N ASN A 154 -11.84 -6.86 -10.24
CA ASN A 154 -11.51 -8.29 -10.16
C ASN A 154 -11.35 -8.75 -8.69
N SER A 155 -11.03 -7.83 -7.78
CA SER A 155 -10.87 -8.09 -6.36
C SER A 155 -12.13 -7.77 -5.53
N GLY A 156 -13.25 -7.44 -6.19
CA GLY A 156 -14.53 -7.18 -5.54
C GLY A 156 -14.69 -5.78 -4.95
N PHE A 157 -13.87 -4.80 -5.39
CA PHE A 157 -14.09 -3.40 -5.09
C PHE A 157 -15.10 -2.80 -6.08
N ASN A 158 -15.87 -1.82 -5.62
CA ASN A 158 -16.81 -1.07 -6.44
C ASN A 158 -16.51 0.43 -6.32
N GLU A 159 -16.65 1.18 -7.40
CA GLU A 159 -16.58 2.65 -7.35
C GLU A 159 -17.77 3.17 -6.53
N GLU A 160 -17.49 3.88 -5.44
CA GLU A 160 -18.52 4.48 -4.59
C GLU A 160 -18.71 5.96 -4.89
N SER A 161 -17.64 6.65 -5.31
CA SER A 161 -17.72 8.07 -5.64
C SER A 161 -16.58 8.51 -6.54
N ARG A 162 -16.86 9.56 -7.30
CA ARG A 162 -15.90 10.27 -8.15
C ARG A 162 -15.94 11.76 -7.81
N LEU A 163 -14.84 12.25 -7.25
CA LEU A 163 -14.67 13.66 -6.91
C LEU A 163 -14.00 14.38 -8.08
N LYS A 164 -14.76 15.22 -8.78
CA LYS A 164 -14.26 15.92 -9.97
C LYS A 164 -13.25 16.99 -9.58
N GLU A 165 -12.17 17.08 -10.37
CA GLU A 165 -11.12 18.11 -10.25
C GLU A 165 -10.59 18.26 -8.81
N HIS A 166 -10.51 17.15 -8.07
CA HIS A 166 -10.25 17.14 -6.63
C HIS A 166 -8.77 17.31 -6.26
N CYS A 167 -7.86 16.94 -7.12
CA CYS A 167 -6.42 17.09 -6.86
C CYS A 167 -5.73 17.89 -7.98
N ASN A 168 -4.69 18.64 -7.59
CA ASN A 168 -3.82 19.35 -8.51
C ASN A 168 -2.46 18.63 -8.57
N ILE A 169 -2.07 18.18 -9.76
CA ILE A 169 -0.76 17.61 -10.03
C ILE A 169 -0.12 18.43 -11.15
N ASN A 170 0.93 19.16 -10.85
CA ASN A 170 1.68 19.99 -11.80
C ASN A 170 0.77 20.98 -12.57
N GLY A 171 -0.20 21.59 -11.89
CA GLY A 171 -1.13 22.55 -12.50
C GLY A 171 -2.34 21.94 -13.20
N LYS A 172 -2.41 20.61 -13.31
CA LYS A 172 -3.55 19.91 -13.88
C LYS A 172 -4.45 19.37 -12.77
N PHE A 173 -5.72 19.73 -12.80
CA PHE A 173 -6.73 19.18 -11.91
C PHE A 173 -7.18 17.81 -12.40
N LEU A 174 -7.23 16.86 -11.49
CA LEU A 174 -7.58 15.47 -11.75
C LEU A 174 -8.73 15.02 -10.85
N ASP A 175 -9.56 14.14 -11.40
CA ASP A 175 -10.57 13.44 -10.61
C ASP A 175 -9.91 12.46 -9.64
N VAL A 176 -10.63 12.18 -8.56
CA VAL A 176 -10.29 11.14 -7.60
C VAL A 176 -11.44 10.15 -7.53
N VAL A 177 -11.09 8.88 -7.53
CA VAL A 177 -12.04 7.77 -7.43
C VAL A 177 -11.84 7.05 -6.10
N TYR A 178 -12.96 6.85 -5.40
CA TYR A 178 -13.08 6.03 -4.20
C TYR A 178 -13.72 4.69 -4.52
#